data_04766bd8089b3f2bb852b621d0a2205f
#
_entry.id   04766bd8089b3f2bb852b621d0a2205f
#
_cell.length_a   1.000
_cell.length_b   1.000
_cell.length_c   1.000
_cell.angle_alpha   90.00
_cell.angle_beta   90.00
_cell.angle_gamma   90.00
#
_symmetry.space_group_name_H-M   'P 1'
#
loop_
_entity.id
_entity.type
_entity.pdbx_description
1 polymer ?
#
loop_
_entity_poly.entity_id
_entity_poly.type
_entity_poly.pdbx_seq_one_letter_code
_entity_poly.pdbx_strand_id
1 'polypeptide(L)'
;MRIPRSRVFGFTFVFGLAVLMSSNVEASWKLADSTKQLVVGVAPDWNSSSIVLRRFERSGKSWRQVGEPFNGRVGAKGLVWGRGLNPRTSDMTDKSEGDGRAPAGAFRIGRSFGYEGSWKAKTKLPYVTVGPRDLLVEDPTSPLYNKYVRLDHDPETASEKKQQMKQDDPTHRLKITIEHNTTPVPIAGKGSAILFHVWRAGGAKPTAGCTSVSDAAIETLMGWFDPAKEPVYVLLPMSEYEANRARWNLPLIG
;
A
#
# COMPACT_ATOMS: atom_id res chain seq x y z
N MET A 1 -30.73 -68.42 59.00
CA MET A 1 -30.62 -66.91 58.92
C MET A 1 -29.86 -66.55 57.67
N ARG A 2 -30.56 -66.17 56.59
CA ARG A 2 -29.95 -65.88 55.26
C ARG A 2 -29.95 -64.39 55.10
N ILE A 3 -28.74 -63.81 54.79
CA ILE A 3 -28.54 -62.39 54.54
C ILE A 3 -28.68 -62.15 53.02
N PRO A 4 -29.47 -61.16 52.51
CA PRO A 4 -29.58 -60.96 51.10
C PRO A 4 -28.41 -60.10 50.57
N ARG A 5 -27.90 -60.49 49.41
CA ARG A 5 -26.88 -59.72 48.64
C ARG A 5 -27.52 -58.52 47.92
N SER A 6 -27.07 -57.32 48.26
CA SER A 6 -27.39 -56.12 47.53
C SER A 6 -26.62 -56.02 46.21
N ARG A 7 -27.33 -55.84 45.11
CA ARG A 7 -26.76 -55.49 43.76
C ARG A 7 -26.47 -54.02 43.71
N VAL A 8 -25.20 -53.69 43.52
CA VAL A 8 -24.76 -52.32 43.21
C VAL A 8 -24.88 -52.14 41.68
N PHE A 9 -25.76 -51.20 41.26
CA PHE A 9 -25.81 -50.75 39.85
C PHE A 9 -24.79 -49.64 39.68
N GLY A 10 -23.74 -49.92 38.88
CA GLY A 10 -22.78 -48.91 38.48
C GLY A 10 -23.36 -48.07 37.33
N PHE A 11 -23.58 -46.79 37.57
CA PHE A 11 -23.87 -45.83 36.53
C PHE A 11 -22.56 -45.29 35.95
N THR A 12 -22.28 -45.67 34.68
CA THR A 12 -21.17 -45.12 33.94
C THR A 12 -21.58 -43.77 33.30
N PHE A 13 -21.11 -42.66 33.85
CA PHE A 13 -21.26 -41.37 33.27
C PHE A 13 -20.24 -41.21 32.12
N VAL A 14 -20.74 -41.21 30.89
CA VAL A 14 -19.94 -40.83 29.72
C VAL A 14 -19.94 -39.30 29.63
N PHE A 15 -18.84 -38.65 30.03
CA PHE A 15 -18.61 -37.23 29.81
C PHE A 15 -18.27 -37.04 28.33
N GLY A 16 -19.25 -36.61 27.55
CA GLY A 16 -19.02 -36.12 26.18
C GLY A 16 -18.31 -34.78 26.22
N LEU A 17 -17.02 -34.77 25.85
CA LEU A 17 -16.24 -33.53 25.66
C LEU A 17 -16.69 -32.83 24.38
N ALA A 18 -17.60 -31.90 24.46
CA ALA A 18 -17.96 -31.02 23.34
C ALA A 18 -16.79 -30.08 23.07
N VAL A 19 -16.00 -30.38 22.03
CA VAL A 19 -14.99 -29.45 21.51
C VAL A 19 -15.74 -28.34 20.80
N LEU A 20 -15.91 -27.20 21.45
CA LEU A 20 -16.34 -25.97 20.84
C LEU A 20 -15.22 -25.48 19.92
N MET A 21 -15.31 -25.81 18.63
CA MET A 21 -14.53 -25.17 17.60
C MET A 21 -15.00 -23.71 17.53
N SER A 22 -14.28 -22.82 18.21
CA SER A 22 -14.40 -21.38 18.02
C SER A 22 -13.91 -21.11 16.59
N SER A 23 -14.82 -21.02 15.65
CA SER A 23 -14.54 -20.41 14.34
C SER A 23 -14.25 -18.93 14.62
N ASN A 24 -12.96 -18.56 14.67
CA ASN A 24 -12.54 -17.18 14.55
C ASN A 24 -13.01 -16.69 13.18
N VAL A 25 -14.17 -16.08 13.12
CA VAL A 25 -14.58 -15.24 12.00
C VAL A 25 -13.69 -14.02 12.10
N GLU A 26 -12.48 -14.09 11.54
CA GLU A 26 -11.73 -12.87 11.23
C GLU A 26 -12.65 -11.98 10.43
N ALA A 27 -13.00 -10.83 11.01
CA ALA A 27 -13.83 -9.84 10.31
C ALA A 27 -13.14 -9.56 8.97
N SER A 28 -13.74 -10.00 7.88
CA SER A 28 -13.14 -9.93 6.55
C SER A 28 -12.99 -8.45 6.20
N TRP A 29 -11.73 -7.97 6.22
CA TRP A 29 -11.43 -6.60 5.81
C TRP A 29 -11.89 -6.36 4.36
N LYS A 30 -12.47 -5.21 4.10
CA LYS A 30 -12.86 -4.75 2.77
C LYS A 30 -12.58 -3.25 2.64
N LEU A 31 -12.47 -2.78 1.42
CA LEU A 31 -12.42 -1.34 1.14
C LEU A 31 -13.65 -0.65 1.73
N ALA A 32 -13.43 0.46 2.42
CA ALA A 32 -14.49 1.26 3.02
C ALA A 32 -15.47 1.74 1.93
N ASP A 33 -16.76 1.88 2.29
CA ASP A 33 -17.77 2.37 1.37
C ASP A 33 -17.59 3.87 1.04
N SER A 34 -16.84 4.61 1.86
CA SER A 34 -16.38 5.98 1.62
C SER A 34 -15.31 6.08 0.53
N THR A 35 -14.54 5.00 0.26
CA THR A 35 -13.58 4.95 -0.85
C THR A 35 -14.33 5.04 -2.19
N LYS A 36 -14.16 6.17 -2.90
CA LYS A 36 -14.82 6.45 -4.18
C LYS A 36 -13.87 6.43 -5.38
N GLN A 37 -12.56 6.50 -5.14
CA GLN A 37 -11.53 6.38 -6.17
C GLN A 37 -10.57 5.24 -5.82
N LEU A 38 -10.25 4.41 -6.81
CA LEU A 38 -9.38 3.27 -6.64
C LEU A 38 -8.43 3.17 -7.83
N VAL A 39 -7.14 3.06 -7.57
CA VAL A 39 -6.16 2.58 -8.54
C VAL A 39 -5.81 1.14 -8.19
N VAL A 40 -5.92 0.26 -9.17
CA VAL A 40 -5.52 -1.15 -9.04
C VAL A 40 -4.29 -1.36 -9.91
N GLY A 41 -3.18 -1.75 -9.30
CA GLY A 41 -1.97 -2.22 -9.96
C GLY A 41 -1.83 -3.72 -9.78
N VAL A 42 -1.72 -4.45 -10.89
CA VAL A 42 -1.57 -5.90 -10.84
C VAL A 42 -0.26 -6.31 -11.52
N ALA A 43 0.55 -7.06 -10.78
CA ALA A 43 1.74 -7.74 -11.29
C ALA A 43 1.38 -9.16 -11.73
N PRO A 44 2.02 -9.76 -12.74
CA PRO A 44 1.83 -11.17 -13.10
C PRO A 44 2.07 -12.10 -11.89
N ASP A 45 3.12 -11.85 -11.13
CA ASP A 45 3.54 -12.63 -9.96
C ASP A 45 4.31 -11.76 -8.96
N TRP A 46 4.76 -12.37 -7.84
CA TRP A 46 5.51 -11.71 -6.77
C TRP A 46 6.89 -11.17 -7.19
N ASN A 47 7.50 -11.68 -8.22
CA ASN A 47 8.85 -11.32 -8.66
C ASN A 47 8.86 -10.39 -9.86
N SER A 48 7.71 -10.12 -10.46
CA SER A 48 7.58 -9.20 -11.59
C SER A 48 7.81 -7.75 -11.16
N SER A 49 8.66 -7.04 -11.90
CA SER A 49 8.84 -5.59 -11.78
C SER A 49 7.92 -4.78 -12.68
N SER A 50 7.05 -5.44 -13.45
CA SER A 50 6.08 -4.82 -14.36
C SER A 50 4.68 -5.00 -13.82
N ILE A 51 3.86 -3.95 -13.95
CA ILE A 51 2.45 -3.96 -13.55
C ILE A 51 1.58 -3.29 -14.61
N VAL A 52 0.31 -3.65 -14.61
CA VAL A 52 -0.75 -2.91 -15.32
C VAL A 52 -1.61 -2.23 -14.28
N LEU A 53 -1.82 -0.92 -14.46
CA LEU A 53 -2.64 -0.10 -13.58
C LEU A 53 -3.98 0.24 -14.26
N ARG A 54 -5.04 0.26 -13.46
CA ARG A 54 -6.38 0.68 -13.86
C ARG A 54 -6.96 1.62 -12.83
N ARG A 55 -7.70 2.64 -13.26
CA ARG A 55 -8.42 3.57 -12.40
C ARG A 55 -9.88 3.21 -12.34
N PHE A 56 -10.49 3.34 -11.18
CA PHE A 56 -11.91 3.07 -10.97
C PHE A 56 -12.55 4.16 -10.12
N GLU A 57 -13.81 4.46 -10.42
CA GLU A 57 -14.68 5.25 -9.57
C GLU A 57 -15.86 4.41 -9.10
N ARG A 58 -16.25 4.62 -7.84
CA ARG A 58 -17.40 3.92 -7.25
C ARG A 58 -18.69 4.62 -7.65
N SER A 59 -19.62 3.83 -8.23
CA SER A 59 -20.99 4.24 -8.55
C SER A 59 -21.94 3.33 -7.77
N GLY A 60 -22.56 3.86 -6.71
CA GLY A 60 -23.32 3.04 -5.76
C GLY A 60 -22.45 1.97 -5.09
N LYS A 61 -22.79 0.69 -5.29
CA LYS A 61 -22.03 -0.46 -4.77
C LYS A 61 -21.00 -1.02 -5.76
N SER A 62 -20.96 -0.51 -6.98
CA SER A 62 -20.16 -1.05 -8.09
C SER A 62 -18.97 -0.14 -8.41
N TRP A 63 -17.93 -0.73 -8.98
CA TRP A 63 -16.78 -0.02 -9.54
C TRP A 63 -16.95 0.13 -11.06
N ARG A 64 -16.66 1.31 -11.58
CA ARG A 64 -16.59 1.60 -13.02
C ARG A 64 -15.19 2.03 -13.37
N GLN A 65 -14.57 1.36 -14.35
CA GLN A 65 -13.25 1.75 -14.85
C GLN A 65 -13.31 3.15 -15.48
N VAL A 66 -12.26 3.94 -15.26
CA VAL A 66 -12.10 5.30 -15.78
C VAL A 66 -10.86 5.37 -16.66
N GLY A 67 -11.06 5.57 -17.94
CA GLY A 67 -9.98 5.62 -18.95
C GLY A 67 -9.34 4.26 -19.19
N GLU A 68 -8.29 4.28 -20.03
CA GLU A 68 -7.55 3.08 -20.42
C GLU A 68 -6.57 2.62 -19.34
N PRO A 69 -6.27 1.31 -19.26
CA PRO A 69 -5.16 0.79 -18.50
C PRO A 69 -3.83 1.40 -18.93
N PHE A 70 -2.89 1.48 -18.03
CA PHE A 70 -1.53 1.95 -18.32
C PHE A 70 -0.47 1.12 -17.60
N ASN A 71 0.71 1.07 -18.20
CA ASN A 71 1.82 0.31 -17.67
C ASN A 71 2.55 1.06 -16.55
N GLY A 72 3.11 0.31 -15.60
CA GLY A 72 3.97 0.83 -14.55
C GLY A 72 5.14 -0.11 -14.26
N ARG A 73 6.08 0.40 -13.49
CA ARG A 73 7.20 -0.35 -12.92
C ARG A 73 7.18 -0.28 -11.41
N VAL A 74 7.61 -1.37 -10.79
CA VAL A 74 7.73 -1.51 -9.34
C VAL A 74 9.13 -1.96 -8.96
N GLY A 75 9.33 -2.41 -7.74
CA GLY A 75 10.64 -2.85 -7.25
C GLY A 75 11.34 -3.83 -8.18
N ALA A 76 12.67 -3.70 -8.32
CA ALA A 76 13.48 -4.54 -9.20
C ALA A 76 13.39 -6.05 -8.85
N LYS A 77 13.07 -6.36 -7.59
CA LYS A 77 12.84 -7.72 -7.11
C LYS A 77 11.35 -8.07 -6.98
N GLY A 78 10.46 -7.27 -7.58
CA GLY A 78 9.01 -7.49 -7.54
C GLY A 78 8.34 -6.92 -6.29
N LEU A 79 7.42 -7.69 -5.71
CA LEU A 79 6.56 -7.32 -4.62
C LEU A 79 6.87 -8.06 -3.32
N VAL A 80 6.44 -7.50 -2.20
CA VAL A 80 6.41 -8.13 -0.88
C VAL A 80 5.27 -7.49 -0.09
N TRP A 81 4.68 -8.18 0.88
CA TRP A 81 3.59 -7.59 1.67
C TRP A 81 4.01 -6.30 2.37
N GLY A 82 3.22 -5.25 2.16
CA GLY A 82 3.38 -3.93 2.76
C GLY A 82 2.53 -3.74 4.02
N ARG A 83 2.67 -2.56 4.64
CA ARG A 83 1.88 -2.10 5.79
C ARG A 83 0.95 -0.98 5.33
N GLY A 84 -0.30 -1.31 5.11
CA GLY A 84 -1.33 -0.41 4.60
C GLY A 84 -2.65 -0.57 5.36
N LEU A 85 -3.75 -0.54 4.62
CA LEU A 85 -5.11 -0.63 5.15
C LEU A 85 -5.55 -2.06 5.45
N ASN A 86 -5.08 -3.03 4.65
CA ASN A 86 -5.44 -4.43 4.84
C ASN A 86 -4.73 -5.01 6.06
N PRO A 87 -5.40 -5.91 6.81
CA PRO A 87 -4.79 -6.58 7.95
C PRO A 87 -3.60 -7.44 7.49
N ARG A 88 -2.72 -7.70 8.42
CA ARG A 88 -1.58 -8.58 8.24
C ARG A 88 -1.81 -9.89 8.95
N THR A 89 -1.39 -10.96 8.30
CA THR A 89 -1.38 -12.30 8.87
C THR A 89 0.07 -12.74 9.15
N SER A 90 0.26 -13.73 9.99
CA SER A 90 1.59 -14.18 10.44
C SER A 90 2.44 -14.81 9.33
N ASP A 91 1.82 -15.28 8.26
CA ASP A 91 2.46 -15.86 7.07
C ASP A 91 2.94 -14.82 6.05
N MET A 92 2.55 -13.56 6.21
CA MET A 92 2.97 -12.48 5.33
C MET A 92 4.41 -12.03 5.63
N THR A 93 5.32 -12.22 4.65
CA THR A 93 6.66 -11.65 4.72
C THR A 93 6.59 -10.13 4.68
N ASP A 94 7.24 -9.47 5.64
CA ASP A 94 7.26 -8.01 5.73
C ASP A 94 8.22 -7.38 4.72
N LYS A 95 7.79 -6.22 4.17
CA LYS A 95 8.70 -5.31 3.50
C LYS A 95 9.80 -4.84 4.47
N SER A 96 11.02 -4.78 3.96
CA SER A 96 12.18 -4.23 4.67
C SER A 96 12.80 -3.09 3.89
N GLU A 97 13.47 -2.17 4.61
CA GLU A 97 14.23 -1.08 3.98
C GLU A 97 15.29 -1.64 3.06
N GLY A 98 15.40 -1.09 1.84
CA GLY A 98 16.43 -1.50 0.86
C GLY A 98 16.25 -2.89 0.22
N ASP A 99 15.13 -3.60 0.44
CA ASP A 99 14.89 -4.96 -0.10
C ASP A 99 14.71 -5.00 -1.64
N GLY A 100 14.54 -3.86 -2.30
CA GLY A 100 14.32 -3.75 -3.73
C GLY A 100 12.93 -4.21 -4.18
N ARG A 101 11.97 -4.34 -3.26
CA ARG A 101 10.59 -4.78 -3.53
C ARG A 101 9.59 -3.66 -3.27
N ALA A 102 8.53 -3.59 -4.05
CA ALA A 102 7.41 -2.69 -3.80
C ALA A 102 6.41 -3.33 -2.79
N PRO A 103 5.77 -2.51 -1.92
CA PRO A 103 4.80 -3.03 -0.98
C PRO A 103 3.51 -3.45 -1.70
N ALA A 104 3.10 -4.71 -1.52
CA ALA A 104 1.79 -5.23 -1.91
C ALA A 104 0.77 -4.96 -0.79
N GLY A 105 -0.48 -4.69 -1.18
CA GLY A 105 -1.58 -4.40 -0.26
C GLY A 105 -2.47 -3.27 -0.73
N ALA A 106 -3.21 -2.68 0.19
CA ALA A 106 -4.07 -1.52 -0.03
C ALA A 106 -3.57 -0.31 0.77
N PHE A 107 -3.42 0.83 0.13
CA PHE A 107 -2.80 2.02 0.69
C PHE A 107 -3.62 3.26 0.40
N ARG A 108 -3.72 4.19 1.35
CA ARG A 108 -4.24 5.53 1.07
C ARG A 108 -3.28 6.27 0.15
N ILE A 109 -3.84 7.20 -0.61
CA ILE A 109 -3.09 8.21 -1.35
C ILE A 109 -2.95 9.43 -0.45
N GLY A 110 -1.73 9.87 -0.25
CA GLY A 110 -1.43 11.01 0.59
C GLY A 110 -1.18 12.29 -0.21
N ARG A 111 -0.14 13.02 0.21
CA ARG A 111 0.22 14.31 -0.39
C ARG A 111 0.97 14.14 -1.70
N SER A 112 0.97 15.20 -2.49
CA SER A 112 1.71 15.27 -3.75
C SER A 112 2.82 16.32 -3.68
N PHE A 113 3.83 16.13 -4.54
CA PHE A 113 5.03 16.97 -4.60
C PHE A 113 5.44 17.17 -6.05
N GLY A 114 6.09 18.29 -6.32
CA GLY A 114 6.68 18.54 -7.62
C GLY A 114 7.63 19.71 -7.63
N TYR A 115 8.36 19.88 -8.72
CA TYR A 115 9.33 20.97 -8.88
C TYR A 115 8.66 22.30 -9.27
N GLU A 116 7.49 22.22 -9.91
CA GLU A 116 6.77 23.38 -10.44
C GLU A 116 5.56 23.75 -9.58
N GLY A 117 5.48 25.01 -9.16
CA GLY A 117 4.36 25.53 -8.38
C GLY A 117 3.03 25.54 -9.13
N SER A 118 3.05 25.50 -10.47
CA SER A 118 1.87 25.46 -11.34
C SER A 118 0.95 24.26 -11.11
N TRP A 119 1.49 23.15 -10.60
CA TRP A 119 0.71 21.95 -10.27
C TRP A 119 -0.24 22.15 -9.09
N LYS A 120 -0.01 23.14 -8.23
CA LYS A 120 -0.91 23.45 -7.11
C LYS A 120 -2.35 23.75 -7.56
N ALA A 121 -2.51 24.37 -8.72
CA ALA A 121 -3.83 24.66 -9.29
C ALA A 121 -4.44 23.50 -10.10
N LYS A 122 -3.65 22.47 -10.42
CA LYS A 122 -4.07 21.34 -11.26
C LYS A 122 -4.41 20.08 -10.46
N THR A 123 -4.08 20.03 -9.17
CA THR A 123 -4.36 18.89 -8.28
C THR A 123 -5.23 19.30 -7.10
N LYS A 124 -6.07 18.39 -6.64
CA LYS A 124 -6.80 18.53 -5.36
C LYS A 124 -6.04 17.95 -4.17
N LEU A 125 -5.01 17.13 -4.43
CA LEU A 125 -4.15 16.62 -3.35
C LEU A 125 -3.41 17.77 -2.67
N PRO A 126 -3.14 17.69 -1.35
CA PRO A 126 -2.22 18.62 -0.71
C PRO A 126 -0.89 18.62 -1.46
N TYR A 127 -0.54 19.75 -2.06
CA TYR A 127 0.63 19.87 -2.93
C TYR A 127 1.73 20.71 -2.31
N VAL A 128 2.96 20.22 -2.43
CA VAL A 128 4.17 20.92 -2.02
C VAL A 128 5.07 21.13 -3.24
N THR A 129 5.42 22.38 -3.54
CA THR A 129 6.55 22.68 -4.43
C THR A 129 7.83 22.44 -3.65
N VAL A 130 8.58 21.40 -4.06
CA VAL A 130 9.79 21.00 -3.34
C VAL A 130 10.99 21.86 -3.73
N GLY A 131 11.75 22.22 -2.70
CA GLY A 131 13.03 22.92 -2.79
C GLY A 131 14.17 22.10 -2.16
N PRO A 132 15.36 22.70 -2.01
CA PRO A 132 16.52 22.03 -1.44
C PRO A 132 16.32 21.55 0.01
N ARG A 133 15.46 22.23 0.78
CA ARG A 133 15.21 21.96 2.20
C ARG A 133 14.11 20.92 2.46
N ASP A 134 13.50 20.38 1.41
CA ASP A 134 12.41 19.41 1.53
C ASP A 134 12.97 17.99 1.50
N LEU A 135 12.78 17.27 2.61
CA LEU A 135 13.24 15.90 2.79
C LEU A 135 12.07 14.92 2.93
N LEU A 136 12.28 13.70 2.48
CA LEU A 136 11.50 12.54 2.89
C LEU A 136 12.45 11.61 3.64
N VAL A 137 12.24 11.46 4.95
CA VAL A 137 13.23 10.85 5.84
C VAL A 137 13.20 9.33 5.72
N GLU A 138 14.31 8.75 5.24
CA GLU A 138 14.49 7.31 5.01
C GLU A 138 15.40 6.64 6.06
N ASP A 139 16.03 7.43 6.93
CA ASP A 139 16.92 6.92 7.99
C ASP A 139 16.12 6.24 9.09
N PRO A 140 16.24 4.90 9.28
CA PRO A 140 15.45 4.18 10.26
C PRO A 140 15.85 4.50 11.72
N THR A 141 16.95 5.20 11.95
CA THR A 141 17.35 5.67 13.29
C THR A 141 16.75 7.01 13.65
N SER A 142 16.18 7.72 12.67
CA SER A 142 15.57 9.03 12.87
C SER A 142 14.17 8.91 13.51
N PRO A 143 13.81 9.74 14.49
CA PRO A 143 12.44 9.86 15.01
C PRO A 143 11.47 10.41 13.96
N LEU A 144 11.98 10.92 12.86
CA LEU A 144 11.22 11.44 11.72
C LEU A 144 11.14 10.43 10.56
N TYR A 145 11.57 9.18 10.78
CA TYR A 145 11.54 8.13 9.77
C TYR A 145 10.19 8.05 9.04
N ASN A 146 10.23 7.94 7.73
CA ASN A 146 9.09 7.89 6.81
C ASN A 146 8.17 9.12 6.88
N LYS A 147 8.70 10.29 7.25
CA LYS A 147 7.97 11.57 7.28
C LYS A 147 8.58 12.57 6.31
N TYR A 148 7.70 13.38 5.72
CA TYR A 148 8.11 14.59 5.02
C TYR A 148 8.47 15.68 6.04
N VAL A 149 9.61 16.32 5.81
CA VAL A 149 10.14 17.41 6.65
C VAL A 149 10.62 18.54 5.75
N ARG A 150 10.39 19.78 6.16
CA ARG A 150 11.07 20.94 5.61
C ARG A 150 12.04 21.46 6.67
N LEU A 151 13.33 21.45 6.34
CA LEU A 151 14.39 22.00 7.20
C LEU A 151 14.25 23.54 7.29
N ASP A 152 14.66 24.08 8.43
CA ASP A 152 14.78 25.53 8.65
C ASP A 152 16.14 26.08 8.18
N HIS A 153 17.06 25.19 7.80
CA HIS A 153 18.40 25.47 7.26
C HIS A 153 18.62 24.74 5.94
N ASP A 154 19.71 25.02 5.25
CA ASP A 154 20.12 24.24 4.07
C ASP A 154 20.72 22.89 4.50
N PRO A 155 20.51 21.80 3.71
CA PRO A 155 21.04 20.48 4.07
C PRO A 155 22.55 20.50 4.25
N GLU A 156 23.02 20.15 5.45
CA GLU A 156 24.43 20.18 5.84
C GLU A 156 25.05 18.80 5.86
N THR A 157 24.36 17.82 6.47
CA THR A 157 24.83 16.46 6.62
C THR A 157 24.69 15.63 5.36
N ALA A 158 25.50 14.58 5.22
CA ALA A 158 25.36 13.62 4.12
C ALA A 158 23.99 12.93 4.12
N SER A 159 23.42 12.67 5.29
CA SER A 159 22.08 12.09 5.45
C SER A 159 21.01 13.03 4.91
N GLU A 160 21.01 14.30 5.28
CA GLU A 160 20.05 15.30 4.79
C GLU A 160 20.14 15.45 3.27
N LYS A 161 21.35 15.59 2.73
CA LYS A 161 21.57 15.71 1.27
C LYS A 161 21.05 14.50 0.50
N LYS A 162 21.23 13.28 1.04
CA LYS A 162 20.75 12.05 0.43
C LYS A 162 19.22 11.96 0.39
N GLN A 163 18.53 12.55 1.38
CA GLN A 163 17.09 12.45 1.57
C GLN A 163 16.32 13.62 0.94
N GLN A 164 17.01 14.52 0.22
CA GLN A 164 16.37 15.63 -0.48
C GLN A 164 15.35 15.14 -1.51
N MET A 165 14.19 15.75 -1.50
CA MET A 165 13.14 15.44 -2.47
C MET A 165 13.38 16.10 -3.83
N LYS A 166 14.13 17.20 -3.88
CA LYS A 166 14.55 17.84 -5.13
C LYS A 166 15.89 17.23 -5.56
N GLN A 167 15.88 16.40 -6.58
CA GLN A 167 17.04 15.64 -7.07
C GLN A 167 17.51 16.07 -8.46
N ASP A 168 16.97 17.17 -9.00
CA ASP A 168 17.28 17.74 -10.32
C ASP A 168 17.25 16.70 -11.46
N ASP A 169 16.39 15.70 -11.34
CA ASP A 169 16.12 14.69 -12.37
C ASP A 169 14.64 14.71 -12.81
N PRO A 170 14.34 14.32 -14.04
CA PRO A 170 12.97 14.28 -14.53
C PRO A 170 12.10 13.22 -13.84
N THR A 171 12.71 12.19 -13.26
CA THR A 171 12.03 11.07 -12.59
C THR A 171 11.26 11.55 -11.37
N HIS A 172 11.80 12.54 -10.66
CA HIS A 172 11.23 13.06 -9.42
C HIS A 172 10.50 14.40 -9.58
N ARG A 173 10.27 14.85 -10.84
CA ARG A 173 9.58 16.11 -11.10
C ARG A 173 8.14 16.16 -10.55
N LEU A 174 7.45 15.00 -10.49
CA LEU A 174 6.14 14.82 -9.87
C LEU A 174 6.14 13.55 -9.02
N LYS A 175 5.55 13.62 -7.84
CA LYS A 175 5.46 12.51 -6.89
C LYS A 175 4.12 12.55 -6.15
N ILE A 176 3.60 11.36 -5.81
CA ILE A 176 2.41 11.22 -4.97
C ILE A 176 2.73 10.16 -3.91
N THR A 177 2.52 10.45 -2.62
CA THR A 177 2.76 9.46 -1.57
C THR A 177 1.76 8.32 -1.62
N ILE A 178 2.29 7.12 -1.50
CA ILE A 178 1.56 5.89 -1.21
C ILE A 178 1.77 5.64 0.29
N GLU A 179 0.69 5.71 1.07
CA GLU A 179 0.74 5.66 2.53
C GLU A 179 1.08 4.25 3.05
N HIS A 180 2.29 3.79 2.72
CA HIS A 180 2.88 2.56 3.22
C HIS A 180 3.65 2.84 4.51
N ASN A 181 3.42 2.02 5.54
CA ASN A 181 4.14 2.12 6.83
C ASN A 181 4.03 3.51 7.48
N THR A 182 2.85 4.11 7.43
CA THR A 182 2.60 5.46 7.98
C THR A 182 1.67 5.46 9.19
N THR A 183 0.82 4.45 9.35
CA THR A 183 -0.25 4.41 10.35
C THR A 183 -0.15 3.17 11.25
N PRO A 184 -0.39 3.30 12.58
CA PRO A 184 -0.58 4.54 13.35
C PRO A 184 0.69 5.38 13.47
N VAL A 185 1.87 4.75 13.42
CA VAL A 185 3.19 5.37 13.35
C VAL A 185 4.11 4.50 12.49
N PRO A 186 5.09 5.10 11.80
CA PRO A 186 6.06 4.32 11.03
C PRO A 186 6.85 3.35 11.92
N ILE A 187 7.05 2.14 11.42
CA ILE A 187 7.93 1.16 12.08
C ILE A 187 9.29 1.22 11.37
N ALA A 188 10.33 1.53 12.11
CA ALA A 188 11.68 1.65 11.60
C ALA A 188 12.13 0.39 10.84
N GLY A 189 12.75 0.58 9.67
CA GLY A 189 13.25 -0.51 8.84
C GLY A 189 12.19 -1.30 8.06
N LYS A 190 10.89 -0.94 8.15
CA LYS A 190 9.82 -1.63 7.41
C LYS A 190 9.44 -0.96 6.08
N GLY A 191 10.36 -0.18 5.52
CA GLY A 191 10.22 0.53 4.26
C GLY A 191 9.68 1.94 4.42
N SER A 192 10.27 2.88 3.70
CA SER A 192 9.97 4.31 3.70
C SER A 192 9.89 4.86 2.29
N ALA A 193 9.43 6.11 2.17
CA ALA A 193 9.45 6.89 0.95
C ALA A 193 8.82 6.20 -0.27
N ILE A 194 7.72 5.50 -0.07
CA ILE A 194 7.01 4.82 -1.16
C ILE A 194 6.10 5.80 -1.90
N LEU A 195 6.39 5.99 -3.20
CA LEU A 195 5.77 7.02 -4.01
C LEU A 195 5.30 6.48 -5.37
N PHE A 196 4.30 7.14 -5.97
CA PHE A 196 4.22 7.23 -7.42
C PHE A 196 5.20 8.28 -7.92
N HIS A 197 5.94 8.02 -9.00
CA HIS A 197 6.81 8.98 -9.67
C HIS A 197 6.96 8.67 -11.16
N VAL A 198 7.62 9.54 -11.91
CA VAL A 198 7.90 9.30 -13.33
C VAL A 198 8.90 8.16 -13.48
N TRP A 199 8.69 7.27 -14.43
CA TRP A 199 9.61 6.16 -14.69
C TRP A 199 10.94 6.61 -15.34
N ARG A 200 11.94 5.76 -15.21
CA ARG A 200 13.26 5.97 -15.86
C ARG A 200 13.31 5.29 -17.22
N ALA A 201 14.05 5.89 -18.16
CA ALA A 201 14.31 5.33 -19.49
C ALA A 201 13.02 4.81 -20.18
N GLY A 202 11.95 5.63 -20.20
CA GLY A 202 10.68 5.25 -20.83
C GLY A 202 10.02 3.99 -20.26
N GLY A 203 10.29 3.66 -18.99
CA GLY A 203 9.79 2.46 -18.34
C GLY A 203 10.66 1.20 -18.51
N ALA A 204 11.86 1.31 -19.09
CA ALA A 204 12.77 0.18 -19.20
C ALA A 204 13.41 -0.24 -17.87
N LYS A 205 13.50 0.68 -16.90
CA LYS A 205 14.14 0.40 -15.60
C LYS A 205 13.10 0.28 -14.46
N PRO A 206 13.24 -0.75 -13.59
CA PRO A 206 12.43 -0.88 -12.39
C PRO A 206 12.84 0.16 -11.33
N THR A 207 12.14 0.15 -10.18
CA THR A 207 12.39 1.02 -9.03
C THR A 207 13.10 0.28 -7.90
N ALA A 208 13.41 0.99 -6.83
CA ALA A 208 13.89 0.39 -5.58
C ALA A 208 12.75 -0.10 -4.66
N GLY A 209 11.49 0.26 -4.97
CA GLY A 209 10.29 -0.08 -4.18
C GLY A 209 9.08 0.79 -4.48
N CYS A 210 9.27 1.94 -5.12
CA CYS A 210 8.20 2.83 -5.57
C CYS A 210 7.39 2.22 -6.72
N THR A 211 6.27 2.85 -7.06
CA THR A 211 5.55 2.62 -8.31
C THR A 211 5.87 3.75 -9.28
N SER A 212 6.46 3.46 -10.42
CA SER A 212 6.73 4.47 -11.45
C SER A 212 5.88 4.26 -12.69
N VAL A 213 5.48 5.37 -13.31
CA VAL A 213 4.57 5.42 -14.47
C VAL A 213 5.05 6.46 -15.48
N SER A 214 4.45 6.51 -16.67
CA SER A 214 4.78 7.56 -17.65
C SER A 214 4.45 8.97 -17.14
N ASP A 215 5.06 9.99 -17.76
CA ASP A 215 4.73 11.39 -17.48
C ASP A 215 3.23 11.69 -17.60
N ALA A 216 2.63 11.26 -18.70
CA ALA A 216 1.19 11.44 -18.94
C ALA A 216 0.33 10.73 -17.88
N ALA A 217 0.77 9.54 -17.43
CA ALA A 217 0.03 8.80 -16.41
C ALA A 217 0.10 9.47 -15.04
N ILE A 218 1.27 9.95 -14.60
CA ILE A 218 1.36 10.63 -13.29
C ILE A 218 0.62 11.97 -13.31
N GLU A 219 0.67 12.71 -14.40
CA GLU A 219 -0.11 13.95 -14.57
C GLU A 219 -1.62 13.67 -14.50
N THR A 220 -2.05 12.58 -15.14
CA THR A 220 -3.43 12.12 -15.05
C THR A 220 -3.82 11.76 -13.62
N LEU A 221 -2.98 11.01 -12.89
CA LEU A 221 -3.23 10.65 -11.48
C LEU A 221 -3.29 11.89 -10.59
N MET A 222 -2.35 12.84 -10.78
CA MET A 222 -2.30 14.10 -10.05
C MET A 222 -3.59 14.93 -10.19
N GLY A 223 -4.12 15.05 -11.40
CA GLY A 223 -5.34 15.79 -11.67
C GLY A 223 -6.63 15.05 -11.29
N TRP A 224 -6.58 13.71 -11.26
CA TRP A 224 -7.75 12.88 -11.00
C TRP A 224 -7.99 12.59 -9.51
N PHE A 225 -6.94 12.38 -8.70
CA PHE A 225 -7.12 12.11 -7.28
C PHE A 225 -7.79 13.27 -6.55
N ASP A 226 -8.79 12.92 -5.75
CA ASP A 226 -9.57 13.85 -4.92
C ASP A 226 -9.61 13.31 -3.49
N PRO A 227 -8.99 13.98 -2.50
CA PRO A 227 -9.02 13.54 -1.10
C PRO A 227 -10.43 13.35 -0.54
N ALA A 228 -11.42 14.14 -1.00
CA ALA A 228 -12.81 13.99 -0.59
C ALA A 228 -13.44 12.65 -1.06
N LYS A 229 -12.80 11.97 -2.01
CA LYS A 229 -13.20 10.66 -2.53
C LYS A 229 -12.46 9.49 -1.86
N GLU A 230 -11.65 9.77 -0.83
CA GLU A 230 -10.83 8.78 -0.11
C GLU A 230 -10.09 7.81 -1.05
N PRO A 231 -9.19 8.31 -1.91
CA PRO A 231 -8.54 7.49 -2.92
C PRO A 231 -7.65 6.42 -2.30
N VAL A 232 -7.71 5.22 -2.86
CA VAL A 232 -6.91 4.06 -2.44
C VAL A 232 -6.13 3.52 -3.62
N TYR A 233 -4.91 3.07 -3.38
CA TYR A 233 -4.11 2.26 -4.28
C TYR A 233 -4.04 0.82 -3.77
N VAL A 234 -4.40 -0.14 -4.61
CA VAL A 234 -4.23 -1.58 -4.37
C VAL A 234 -3.16 -2.08 -5.33
N LEU A 235 -2.09 -2.67 -4.78
CA LEU A 235 -1.03 -3.32 -5.54
C LEU A 235 -0.91 -4.77 -5.12
N LEU A 236 -1.15 -5.70 -6.03
CA LEU A 236 -1.12 -7.14 -5.74
C LEU A 236 -0.55 -7.92 -6.93
N PRO A 237 0.07 -9.08 -6.71
CA PRO A 237 0.22 -10.05 -7.79
C PRO A 237 -1.16 -10.63 -8.17
N MET A 238 -1.30 -11.14 -9.38
CA MET A 238 -2.59 -11.63 -9.92
C MET A 238 -3.23 -12.67 -9.01
N SER A 239 -2.47 -13.62 -8.51
CA SER A 239 -2.96 -14.67 -7.60
C SER A 239 -3.62 -14.09 -6.34
N GLU A 240 -2.99 -13.08 -5.71
CA GLU A 240 -3.54 -12.42 -4.53
C GLU A 240 -4.74 -11.52 -4.88
N TYR A 241 -4.70 -10.89 -6.06
CA TYR A 241 -5.82 -10.11 -6.52
C TYR A 241 -7.08 -10.97 -6.67
N GLU A 242 -6.98 -12.10 -7.34
CA GLU A 242 -8.08 -13.06 -7.54
C GLU A 242 -8.59 -13.62 -6.20
N ALA A 243 -7.68 -14.05 -5.32
CA ALA A 243 -8.03 -14.62 -4.02
C ALA A 243 -8.74 -13.60 -3.10
N ASN A 244 -8.37 -12.32 -3.19
CA ASN A 244 -8.90 -11.28 -2.31
C ASN A 244 -10.01 -10.44 -2.94
N ARG A 245 -10.22 -10.51 -4.25
CA ARG A 245 -11.10 -9.62 -5.00
C ARG A 245 -12.51 -9.48 -4.39
N ALA A 246 -13.17 -10.59 -4.17
CA ALA A 246 -14.54 -10.57 -3.62
C ALA A 246 -14.54 -10.10 -2.16
N ARG A 247 -13.62 -10.60 -1.35
CA ARG A 247 -13.50 -10.28 0.08
C ARG A 247 -13.17 -8.81 0.31
N TRP A 248 -12.28 -8.23 -0.50
CA TRP A 248 -11.87 -6.83 -0.40
C TRP A 248 -12.80 -5.88 -1.17
N ASN A 249 -13.83 -6.39 -1.83
CA ASN A 249 -14.74 -5.61 -2.68
C ASN A 249 -13.99 -4.84 -3.78
N LEU A 250 -13.07 -5.53 -4.46
CA LEU A 250 -12.34 -4.99 -5.61
C LEU A 250 -13.12 -5.20 -6.91
N PRO A 251 -12.89 -4.35 -7.95
CA PRO A 251 -13.52 -4.49 -9.25
C PRO A 251 -13.15 -5.79 -9.96
N LEU A 252 -13.89 -6.15 -11.00
CA LEU A 252 -13.41 -7.07 -12.03
C LEU A 252 -12.41 -6.31 -12.92
N ILE A 253 -11.32 -6.97 -13.26
CA ILE A 253 -10.33 -6.51 -14.25
C ILE A 253 -10.35 -7.50 -15.40
N GLY A 254 -10.62 -6.99 -16.60
CA GLY A 254 -10.50 -7.74 -17.85
C GLY A 254 -9.10 -7.65 -18.41
#